data_714212c41fdfb96f166648c236223ba9
#
_entry.id   714212c41fdfb96f166648c236223ba9
#
_cell.length_a   1.000
_cell.length_b   1.000
_cell.length_c   1.000
_cell.angle_alpha   90.00
_cell.angle_beta   90.00
_cell.angle_gamma   90.00
#
_symmetry.space_group_name_H-M   'P 1'
#
loop_
_entity.id
_entity.type
_entity.pdbx_description
1 polymer ?
#
loop_
_entity_poly.entity_id
_entity_poly.type
_entity_poly.pdbx_seq_one_letter_code
_entity_poly.pdbx_strand_id
1 'polypeptide(L)'
;MYHQIAEDAEERLMDPVRAFEVHGRALRERPLEERTGEEVERLAGMIDGGWEQLANAYADVLGIEGNDAATQASIGKRLARVFEEELADVAKAEETYRYVLTVVPSEVEALANLDRIYSLLEQWPELAGVLEQRAEAAEDARDKVELNSRLGQVYEEQLGQVTDAIRAFRRIFDQLEPANEDAIAALGRIYEQTEQWVELDGVYRRELDNSAGDVQEAEIRAKMAALASARLGKVEEAIEGWKRVLDLRGEDPEALWALAGLYEQQGKWAELTDM
;
A
#
# COMPACT_ATOMS: atom_id res chain seq x y z
N MET A 1 -23.29 32.65 -21.38
CA MET A 1 -23.74 32.62 -22.79
C MET A 1 -23.93 31.19 -23.26
N TYR A 2 -22.95 30.30 -23.22
CA TYR A 2 -23.07 28.90 -23.69
C TYR A 2 -24.22 28.14 -23.01
N HIS A 3 -24.32 28.19 -21.70
CA HIS A 3 -25.40 27.49 -20.95
C HIS A 3 -26.78 27.89 -21.45
N GLN A 4 -27.06 29.18 -21.67
CA GLN A 4 -28.36 29.62 -22.16
C GLN A 4 -28.67 29.11 -23.58
N ILE A 5 -27.62 29.08 -24.43
CA ILE A 5 -27.78 28.55 -25.80
C ILE A 5 -28.05 27.03 -25.77
N ALA A 6 -27.37 26.30 -24.87
CA ALA A 6 -27.56 24.89 -24.70
C ALA A 6 -28.94 24.54 -24.11
N GLU A 7 -29.39 25.30 -23.09
CA GLU A 7 -30.75 25.20 -22.53
C GLU A 7 -31.83 25.47 -23.60
N ASP A 8 -31.65 26.52 -24.42
CA ASP A 8 -32.59 26.80 -25.51
C ASP A 8 -32.58 25.69 -26.58
N ALA A 9 -31.43 25.06 -26.85
CA ALA A 9 -31.35 23.94 -27.79
C ALA A 9 -32.03 22.69 -27.24
N GLU A 10 -31.85 22.39 -25.97
CA GLU A 10 -32.47 21.22 -25.34
C GLU A 10 -33.97 21.41 -25.10
N GLU A 11 -34.39 22.51 -24.47
CA GLU A 11 -35.80 22.69 -24.04
C GLU A 11 -36.72 23.17 -25.15
N ARG A 12 -36.22 24.07 -26.03
CA ARG A 12 -37.06 24.67 -27.08
C ARG A 12 -36.98 23.94 -28.38
N LEU A 13 -35.77 23.44 -28.74
CA LEU A 13 -35.56 22.73 -30.00
C LEU A 13 -35.68 21.23 -29.85
N MET A 14 -35.70 20.72 -28.61
CA MET A 14 -35.69 19.26 -28.30
C MET A 14 -34.48 18.55 -28.98
N ASP A 15 -33.34 19.23 -29.02
CA ASP A 15 -32.14 18.78 -29.71
C ASP A 15 -30.97 18.64 -28.70
N PRO A 16 -30.88 17.48 -28.02
CA PRO A 16 -29.80 17.21 -27.08
C PRO A 16 -28.42 17.15 -27.74
N VAL A 17 -28.34 16.76 -29.01
CA VAL A 17 -27.07 16.70 -29.74
C VAL A 17 -26.48 18.10 -29.89
N ARG A 18 -27.31 19.05 -30.27
CA ARG A 18 -26.89 20.45 -30.40
C ARG A 18 -26.53 21.06 -29.02
N ALA A 19 -27.26 20.72 -27.95
CA ALA A 19 -26.93 21.14 -26.62
C ALA A 19 -25.54 20.59 -26.20
N PHE A 20 -25.26 19.33 -26.47
CA PHE A 20 -23.98 18.68 -26.24
C PHE A 20 -22.83 19.40 -26.99
N GLU A 21 -23.00 19.70 -28.27
CA GLU A 21 -21.99 20.44 -29.07
C GLU A 21 -21.69 21.82 -28.47
N VAL A 22 -22.71 22.54 -27.98
CA VAL A 22 -22.55 23.86 -27.35
C VAL A 22 -21.77 23.74 -26.06
N HIS A 23 -22.10 22.78 -25.20
CA HIS A 23 -21.36 22.52 -23.97
C HIS A 23 -19.93 22.01 -24.25
N GLY A 24 -19.72 21.22 -25.31
CA GLY A 24 -18.39 20.80 -25.74
C GLY A 24 -17.49 21.99 -26.15
N ARG A 25 -18.06 23.03 -26.73
CA ARG A 25 -17.32 24.30 -27.00
C ARG A 25 -17.01 25.05 -25.70
N ALA A 26 -17.95 25.11 -24.79
CA ALA A 26 -17.75 25.73 -23.47
C ALA A 26 -16.65 25.00 -22.68
N LEU A 27 -16.60 23.66 -22.76
CA LEU A 27 -15.58 22.82 -22.13
C LEU A 27 -14.16 23.18 -22.62
N ARG A 28 -13.99 23.43 -23.92
CA ARG A 28 -12.68 23.84 -24.49
C ARG A 28 -12.22 25.20 -23.98
N GLU A 29 -13.15 26.14 -23.76
CA GLU A 29 -12.81 27.47 -23.26
C GLU A 29 -12.63 27.51 -21.74
N ARG A 30 -13.39 26.68 -21.01
CA ARG A 30 -13.39 26.61 -19.54
C ARG A 30 -13.45 25.17 -19.04
N PRO A 31 -12.32 24.44 -19.16
CA PRO A 31 -12.28 23.01 -18.84
C PRO A 31 -12.66 22.65 -17.41
N LEU A 32 -12.42 23.56 -16.46
CA LEU A 32 -12.67 23.33 -15.02
C LEU A 32 -14.04 23.84 -14.55
N GLU A 33 -14.91 24.32 -15.46
CA GLU A 33 -16.24 24.75 -15.08
C GLU A 33 -17.12 23.52 -14.76
N GLU A 34 -17.38 23.28 -13.49
CA GLU A 34 -18.06 22.08 -12.98
C GLU A 34 -19.42 21.85 -13.67
N ARG A 35 -20.25 22.90 -13.76
CA ARG A 35 -21.55 22.81 -14.43
C ARG A 35 -21.44 22.39 -15.89
N THR A 36 -20.45 22.87 -16.62
CA THR A 36 -20.21 22.44 -18.01
C THR A 36 -19.85 20.97 -18.09
N GLY A 37 -18.99 20.49 -17.17
CA GLY A 37 -18.62 19.08 -17.08
C GLY A 37 -19.81 18.17 -16.77
N GLU A 38 -20.64 18.52 -15.80
CA GLU A 38 -21.84 17.76 -15.44
C GLU A 38 -22.86 17.69 -16.60
N GLU A 39 -23.09 18.82 -17.28
CA GLU A 39 -24.04 18.87 -18.39
C GLU A 39 -23.58 18.07 -19.62
N VAL A 40 -22.27 18.09 -19.97
CA VAL A 40 -21.79 17.26 -21.09
C VAL A 40 -21.87 15.77 -20.76
N GLU A 41 -21.58 15.37 -19.53
CA GLU A 41 -21.69 13.98 -19.06
C GLU A 41 -23.15 13.53 -19.09
N ARG A 42 -24.07 14.35 -18.56
CA ARG A 42 -25.51 14.07 -18.61
C ARG A 42 -26.04 13.89 -20.03
N LEU A 43 -25.65 14.80 -20.92
CA LEU A 43 -26.09 14.76 -22.33
C LEU A 43 -25.46 13.59 -23.10
N ALA A 44 -24.20 13.24 -22.79
CA ALA A 44 -23.54 12.08 -23.39
C ALA A 44 -24.33 10.79 -23.14
N GLY A 45 -24.88 10.62 -21.91
CA GLY A 45 -25.74 9.48 -21.58
C GLY A 45 -27.10 9.44 -22.30
N MET A 46 -27.51 10.57 -22.94
CA MET A 46 -28.79 10.68 -23.67
C MET A 46 -28.64 10.51 -25.20
N ILE A 47 -27.42 10.54 -25.69
CA ILE A 47 -27.12 10.60 -27.14
C ILE A 47 -26.47 9.27 -27.56
N ASP A 48 -26.90 8.73 -28.70
CA ASP A 48 -26.28 7.54 -29.28
C ASP A 48 -24.79 7.80 -29.60
N GLY A 49 -23.88 6.99 -29.02
CA GLY A 49 -22.44 7.21 -29.15
C GLY A 49 -21.95 8.49 -28.44
N GLY A 50 -22.71 9.00 -27.48
CA GLY A 50 -22.38 10.25 -26.77
C GLY A 50 -21.15 10.12 -25.89
N TRP A 51 -20.93 8.96 -25.28
CA TRP A 51 -19.76 8.73 -24.45
C TRP A 51 -18.45 8.70 -25.25
N GLU A 52 -18.44 8.13 -26.45
CA GLU A 52 -17.28 8.19 -27.38
C GLU A 52 -17.03 9.62 -27.83
N GLN A 53 -18.10 10.39 -28.10
CA GLN A 53 -17.96 11.81 -28.46
C GLN A 53 -17.42 12.63 -27.30
N LEU A 54 -17.83 12.36 -26.07
CA LEU A 54 -17.32 13.02 -24.88
C LEU A 54 -15.86 12.66 -24.62
N ALA A 55 -15.48 11.40 -24.75
CA ALA A 55 -14.09 10.97 -24.63
C ALA A 55 -13.19 11.72 -25.62
N ASN A 56 -13.63 11.88 -26.88
CA ASN A 56 -12.93 12.66 -27.87
C ASN A 56 -12.85 14.16 -27.49
N ALA A 57 -13.93 14.72 -26.95
CA ALA A 57 -13.93 16.14 -26.50
C ALA A 57 -12.96 16.37 -25.34
N TYR A 58 -12.87 15.46 -24.38
CA TYR A 58 -11.88 15.52 -23.30
C TYR A 58 -10.45 15.35 -23.83
N ALA A 59 -10.23 14.41 -24.75
CA ALA A 59 -8.92 14.22 -25.38
C ALA A 59 -8.48 15.47 -26.17
N ASP A 60 -9.40 16.11 -26.90
CA ASP A 60 -9.13 17.38 -27.59
C ASP A 60 -8.70 18.48 -26.60
N VAL A 61 -9.36 18.56 -25.41
CA VAL A 61 -8.97 19.53 -24.37
C VAL A 61 -7.58 19.22 -23.83
N LEU A 62 -7.25 17.95 -23.59
CA LEU A 62 -5.90 17.55 -23.15
C LEU A 62 -4.82 17.90 -24.19
N GLY A 63 -5.17 17.88 -25.49
CA GLY A 63 -4.27 18.27 -26.58
C GLY A 63 -4.04 19.77 -26.73
N ILE A 64 -4.73 20.64 -25.98
CA ILE A 64 -4.55 22.09 -26.06
C ILE A 64 -3.21 22.46 -25.39
N GLU A 65 -2.30 23.04 -26.16
CA GLU A 65 -1.03 23.56 -25.66
C GLU A 65 -1.25 24.70 -24.66
N GLY A 66 -0.57 24.62 -23.52
CA GLY A 66 -0.61 25.66 -22.48
C GLY A 66 -1.60 25.41 -21.35
N ASN A 67 -2.35 24.32 -21.35
CA ASN A 67 -3.11 23.90 -20.19
C ASN A 67 -2.17 23.65 -19.00
N ASP A 68 -2.56 24.15 -17.83
CA ASP A 68 -1.82 23.90 -16.61
C ASP A 68 -2.00 22.44 -16.09
N ALA A 69 -1.15 22.04 -15.15
CA ALA A 69 -1.16 20.69 -14.61
C ALA A 69 -2.49 20.34 -13.94
N ALA A 70 -3.13 21.30 -13.28
CA ALA A 70 -4.42 21.09 -12.63
C ALA A 70 -5.53 20.79 -13.64
N THR A 71 -5.56 21.54 -14.74
CA THR A 71 -6.51 21.30 -15.85
C THR A 71 -6.28 19.95 -16.49
N GLN A 72 -5.02 19.62 -16.81
CA GLN A 72 -4.68 18.33 -17.42
C GLN A 72 -5.05 17.16 -16.50
N ALA A 73 -4.75 17.25 -15.22
CA ALA A 73 -5.11 16.19 -14.25
C ALA A 73 -6.63 16.05 -14.09
N SER A 74 -7.36 17.16 -13.97
CA SER A 74 -8.81 17.14 -13.80
C SER A 74 -9.52 16.52 -15.02
N ILE A 75 -9.18 16.97 -16.24
CA ILE A 75 -9.76 16.44 -17.48
C ILE A 75 -9.30 15.01 -17.73
N GLY A 76 -8.04 14.68 -17.47
CA GLY A 76 -7.52 13.32 -17.58
C GLY A 76 -8.28 12.34 -16.70
N LYS A 77 -8.59 12.70 -15.44
CA LYS A 77 -9.39 11.86 -14.53
C LYS A 77 -10.83 11.66 -15.04
N ARG A 78 -11.47 12.70 -15.55
CA ARG A 78 -12.81 12.57 -16.16
C ARG A 78 -12.79 11.66 -17.40
N LEU A 79 -11.80 11.83 -18.26
CA LEU A 79 -11.60 10.98 -19.44
C LEU A 79 -11.38 9.50 -19.05
N ALA A 80 -10.53 9.26 -18.07
CA ALA A 80 -10.26 7.91 -17.59
C ALA A 80 -11.51 7.22 -17.04
N ARG A 81 -12.33 7.95 -16.26
CA ARG A 81 -13.63 7.44 -15.78
C ARG A 81 -14.59 7.11 -16.91
N VAL A 82 -14.70 7.95 -17.93
CA VAL A 82 -15.53 7.68 -19.11
C VAL A 82 -15.07 6.40 -19.81
N PHE A 83 -13.77 6.19 -20.00
CA PHE A 83 -13.26 4.95 -20.57
C PHE A 83 -13.58 3.73 -19.70
N GLU A 84 -13.47 3.86 -18.40
CA GLU A 84 -13.65 2.74 -17.48
C GLU A 84 -15.13 2.38 -17.29
N GLU A 85 -15.95 3.37 -16.91
CA GLU A 85 -17.30 3.16 -16.42
C GLU A 85 -18.34 3.08 -17.57
N GLU A 86 -18.15 3.87 -18.62
CA GLU A 86 -19.15 4.02 -19.68
C GLU A 86 -18.79 3.26 -20.96
N LEU A 87 -17.49 3.22 -21.29
CA LEU A 87 -17.01 2.55 -22.49
C LEU A 87 -16.41 1.16 -22.20
N ALA A 88 -16.27 0.79 -20.93
CA ALA A 88 -15.67 -0.45 -20.47
C ALA A 88 -14.27 -0.73 -21.10
N ASP A 89 -13.54 0.34 -21.43
CA ASP A 89 -12.17 0.29 -22.01
C ASP A 89 -11.14 0.51 -20.91
N VAL A 90 -10.92 -0.53 -20.11
CA VAL A 90 -9.99 -0.51 -18.97
C VAL A 90 -8.57 -0.17 -19.42
N ALA A 91 -8.16 -0.58 -20.64
CA ALA A 91 -6.81 -0.31 -21.12
C ALA A 91 -6.58 1.19 -21.38
N LYS A 92 -7.57 1.88 -21.98
CA LYS A 92 -7.49 3.33 -22.16
C LYS A 92 -7.65 4.08 -20.85
N ALA A 93 -8.45 3.58 -19.93
CA ALA A 93 -8.55 4.14 -18.59
C ALA A 93 -7.20 4.09 -17.86
N GLU A 94 -6.53 2.94 -17.86
CA GLU A 94 -5.19 2.76 -17.30
C GLU A 94 -4.20 3.75 -17.92
N GLU A 95 -4.11 3.79 -19.26
CA GLU A 95 -3.21 4.70 -19.97
C GLU A 95 -3.46 6.16 -19.58
N THR A 96 -4.73 6.54 -19.46
CA THR A 96 -5.12 7.90 -19.12
C THR A 96 -4.80 8.24 -17.65
N TYR A 97 -5.04 7.33 -16.70
CA TYR A 97 -4.62 7.54 -15.31
C TYR A 97 -3.10 7.63 -15.18
N ARG A 98 -2.35 6.82 -15.92
CA ARG A 98 -0.89 6.93 -15.97
C ARG A 98 -0.43 8.28 -16.53
N TYR A 99 -1.09 8.77 -17.58
CA TYR A 99 -0.83 10.11 -18.09
C TYR A 99 -1.05 11.17 -17.00
N VAL A 100 -2.14 11.09 -16.23
CA VAL A 100 -2.40 12.00 -15.10
C VAL A 100 -1.23 12.02 -14.13
N LEU A 101 -0.66 10.86 -13.81
CA LEU A 101 0.50 10.76 -12.91
C LEU A 101 1.79 11.30 -13.52
N THR A 102 1.93 11.39 -14.85
CA THR A 102 3.08 12.10 -15.45
C THR A 102 3.00 13.60 -15.23
N VAL A 103 1.80 14.13 -15.09
CA VAL A 103 1.53 15.57 -14.88
C VAL A 103 1.51 15.92 -13.39
N VAL A 104 0.85 15.11 -12.58
CA VAL A 104 0.73 15.24 -11.11
C VAL A 104 1.05 13.89 -10.47
N PRO A 105 2.32 13.62 -10.11
CA PRO A 105 2.75 12.30 -9.62
C PRO A 105 2.07 11.82 -8.33
N SER A 106 1.56 12.75 -7.52
CA SER A 106 0.87 12.45 -6.25
C SER A 106 -0.65 12.58 -6.33
N GLU A 107 -1.23 12.48 -7.56
CA GLU A 107 -2.69 12.57 -7.71
C GLU A 107 -3.39 11.35 -7.08
N VAL A 108 -4.01 11.58 -5.93
CA VAL A 108 -4.54 10.52 -5.06
C VAL A 108 -5.61 9.67 -5.76
N GLU A 109 -6.52 10.30 -6.52
CA GLU A 109 -7.60 9.59 -7.22
C GLU A 109 -7.05 8.70 -8.35
N ALA A 110 -6.10 9.20 -9.13
CA ALA A 110 -5.46 8.41 -10.19
C ALA A 110 -4.69 7.22 -9.63
N LEU A 111 -3.94 7.41 -8.55
CA LEU A 111 -3.24 6.33 -7.84
C LEU A 111 -4.23 5.28 -7.29
N ALA A 112 -5.35 5.72 -6.71
CA ALA A 112 -6.35 4.80 -6.15
C ALA A 112 -7.04 3.96 -7.25
N ASN A 113 -7.34 4.56 -8.39
CA ASN A 113 -7.94 3.83 -9.51
C ASN A 113 -6.96 2.85 -10.16
N LEU A 114 -5.69 3.23 -10.35
CA LEU A 114 -4.66 2.31 -10.84
C LEU A 114 -4.41 1.15 -9.87
N ASP A 115 -4.39 1.39 -8.56
CA ASP A 115 -4.31 0.33 -7.56
C ASP A 115 -5.45 -0.68 -7.74
N ARG A 116 -6.68 -0.21 -7.90
CA ARG A 116 -7.83 -1.07 -8.14
C ARG A 116 -7.74 -1.83 -9.47
N ILE A 117 -7.37 -1.16 -10.55
CA ILE A 117 -7.21 -1.76 -11.87
C ILE A 117 -6.13 -2.84 -11.83
N TYR A 118 -4.93 -2.55 -11.32
CA TYR A 118 -3.83 -3.50 -11.27
C TYR A 118 -4.10 -4.68 -10.34
N SER A 119 -4.84 -4.45 -9.24
CA SER A 119 -5.28 -5.54 -8.36
C SER A 119 -6.25 -6.49 -9.05
N LEU A 120 -7.21 -5.96 -9.83
CA LEU A 120 -8.19 -6.76 -10.58
C LEU A 120 -7.54 -7.53 -11.75
N LEU A 121 -6.54 -6.95 -12.37
CA LEU A 121 -5.82 -7.55 -13.49
C LEU A 121 -4.63 -8.41 -13.08
N GLU A 122 -4.37 -8.51 -11.77
CA GLU A 122 -3.22 -9.24 -11.20
C GLU A 122 -1.87 -8.76 -11.77
N GLN A 123 -1.78 -7.46 -12.09
CA GLN A 123 -0.57 -6.82 -12.57
C GLN A 123 0.30 -6.39 -11.38
N TRP A 124 0.92 -7.38 -10.75
CA TRP A 124 1.60 -7.22 -9.47
C TRP A 124 2.80 -6.26 -9.50
N PRO A 125 3.66 -6.23 -10.55
CA PRO A 125 4.76 -5.27 -10.62
C PRO A 125 4.27 -3.82 -10.67
N GLU A 126 3.23 -3.54 -11.46
CA GLU A 126 2.61 -2.24 -11.63
C GLU A 126 1.90 -1.82 -10.34
N LEU A 127 1.21 -2.78 -9.69
CA LEU A 127 0.57 -2.57 -8.39
C LEU A 127 1.58 -2.17 -7.32
N ALA A 128 2.71 -2.86 -7.23
CA ALA A 128 3.76 -2.53 -6.28
C ALA A 128 4.25 -1.09 -6.47
N GLY A 129 4.49 -0.66 -7.71
CA GLY A 129 4.89 0.71 -8.01
C GLY A 129 3.84 1.76 -7.61
N VAL A 130 2.56 1.47 -7.80
CA VAL A 130 1.47 2.37 -7.37
C VAL A 130 1.34 2.40 -5.85
N LEU A 131 1.45 1.26 -5.18
CA LEU A 131 1.41 1.20 -3.71
C LEU A 131 2.56 1.99 -3.07
N GLU A 132 3.77 1.93 -3.66
CA GLU A 132 4.90 2.75 -3.21
C GLU A 132 4.57 4.25 -3.30
N GLN A 133 4.08 4.70 -4.45
CA GLN A 133 3.71 6.11 -4.64
C GLN A 133 2.57 6.54 -3.70
N ARG A 134 1.57 5.68 -3.48
CA ARG A 134 0.50 5.94 -2.50
C ARG A 134 1.02 6.05 -1.09
N ALA A 135 1.92 5.16 -0.68
CA ALA A 135 2.52 5.19 0.66
C ALA A 135 3.39 6.43 0.89
N GLU A 136 4.04 6.94 -0.16
CA GLU A 136 4.81 8.19 -0.11
C GLU A 136 3.89 9.42 -0.07
N ALA A 137 2.79 9.41 -0.82
CA ALA A 137 1.84 10.52 -0.90
C ALA A 137 0.88 10.59 0.31
N ALA A 138 0.65 9.49 1.01
CA ALA A 138 -0.24 9.46 2.16
C ALA A 138 0.26 10.41 3.27
N GLU A 139 -0.66 11.12 3.89
CA GLU A 139 -0.35 12.01 5.02
C GLU A 139 -0.55 11.29 6.37
N ASP A 140 -1.59 10.48 6.45
CA ASP A 140 -1.95 9.74 7.66
C ASP A 140 -1.01 8.56 7.91
N ALA A 141 -0.57 8.41 9.17
CA ALA A 141 0.33 7.33 9.56
C ALA A 141 -0.31 5.94 9.43
N ARG A 142 -1.62 5.83 9.67
CA ARG A 142 -2.35 4.57 9.56
C ARG A 142 -2.44 4.12 8.10
N ASP A 143 -2.73 5.05 7.18
CA ASP A 143 -2.76 4.77 5.75
C ASP A 143 -1.38 4.32 5.27
N LYS A 144 -0.29 4.96 5.77
CA LYS A 144 1.07 4.54 5.48
C LYS A 144 1.37 3.11 5.95
N VAL A 145 0.91 2.74 7.14
CA VAL A 145 1.07 1.38 7.68
C VAL A 145 0.34 0.39 6.78
N GLU A 146 -0.93 0.64 6.48
CA GLU A 146 -1.75 -0.25 5.64
C GLU A 146 -1.15 -0.43 4.25
N LEU A 147 -0.74 0.66 3.59
CA LEU A 147 -0.14 0.62 2.26
C LEU A 147 1.21 -0.12 2.25
N ASN A 148 2.08 0.11 3.24
CA ASN A 148 3.34 -0.61 3.33
C ASN A 148 3.15 -2.09 3.69
N SER A 149 2.15 -2.43 4.50
CA SER A 149 1.81 -3.83 4.80
C SER A 149 1.38 -4.57 3.54
N ARG A 150 0.46 -3.97 2.78
CA ARG A 150 0.00 -4.52 1.51
C ARG A 150 1.12 -4.63 0.47
N LEU A 151 1.97 -3.61 0.39
CA LEU A 151 3.15 -3.61 -0.48
C LEU A 151 4.11 -4.75 -0.13
N GLY A 152 4.39 -4.95 1.16
CA GLY A 152 5.22 -6.06 1.65
C GLY A 152 4.65 -7.42 1.25
N GLN A 153 3.33 -7.61 1.38
CA GLN A 153 2.64 -8.84 0.96
C GLN A 153 2.74 -9.07 -0.55
N VAL A 154 2.52 -8.04 -1.37
CA VAL A 154 2.65 -8.13 -2.84
C VAL A 154 4.07 -8.53 -3.23
N TYR A 155 5.08 -7.91 -2.65
CA TYR A 155 6.48 -8.27 -2.92
C TYR A 155 6.81 -9.70 -2.50
N GLU A 156 6.33 -10.13 -1.34
CA GLU A 156 6.63 -11.47 -0.82
C GLU A 156 5.88 -12.56 -1.56
N GLU A 157 4.54 -12.45 -1.62
CA GLU A 157 3.67 -13.55 -2.04
C GLU A 157 3.48 -13.62 -3.55
N GLN A 158 3.44 -12.46 -4.23
CA GLN A 158 3.13 -12.41 -5.66
C GLN A 158 4.39 -12.30 -6.52
N LEU A 159 5.37 -11.53 -6.06
CA LEU A 159 6.58 -11.26 -6.83
C LEU A 159 7.79 -12.08 -6.39
N GLY A 160 7.75 -12.67 -5.20
CA GLY A 160 8.91 -13.38 -4.63
C GLY A 160 10.12 -12.49 -4.37
N GLN A 161 9.90 -11.17 -4.27
CA GLN A 161 10.94 -10.16 -4.07
C GLN A 161 11.16 -9.92 -2.58
N VAL A 162 11.80 -10.87 -1.93
CA VAL A 162 11.98 -10.91 -0.47
C VAL A 162 12.66 -9.65 0.09
N THR A 163 13.66 -9.12 -0.62
CA THR A 163 14.38 -7.90 -0.17
C THR A 163 13.47 -6.68 -0.14
N ASP A 164 12.57 -6.55 -1.12
CA ASP A 164 11.65 -5.43 -1.21
C ASP A 164 10.52 -5.57 -0.19
N ALA A 165 10.07 -6.81 0.06
CA ALA A 165 9.14 -7.13 1.15
C ALA A 165 9.71 -6.73 2.52
N ILE A 166 10.95 -7.10 2.82
CA ILE A 166 11.65 -6.69 4.04
C ILE A 166 11.69 -5.17 4.14
N ARG A 167 12.00 -4.45 3.06
CA ARG A 167 12.04 -2.99 3.05
C ARG A 167 10.70 -2.37 3.43
N ALA A 168 9.61 -2.89 2.87
CA ALA A 168 8.26 -2.41 3.15
C ALA A 168 7.86 -2.65 4.63
N PHE A 169 8.04 -3.86 5.14
CA PHE A 169 7.75 -4.18 6.54
C PHE A 169 8.68 -3.45 7.52
N ARG A 170 9.95 -3.26 7.17
CA ARG A 170 10.87 -2.47 8.00
C ARG A 170 10.50 -0.99 8.06
N ARG A 171 9.91 -0.42 7.02
CA ARG A 171 9.40 0.95 7.07
C ARG A 171 8.30 1.09 8.14
N ILE A 172 7.43 0.08 8.28
CA ILE A 172 6.44 0.05 9.37
C ILE A 172 7.14 -0.07 10.72
N PHE A 173 7.94 -1.10 10.89
CA PHE A 173 8.62 -1.45 12.12
C PHE A 173 9.61 -0.39 12.62
N ASP A 174 10.38 0.23 11.73
CA ASP A 174 11.43 1.18 12.12
C ASP A 174 10.91 2.63 12.27
N GLN A 175 9.85 3.01 11.55
CA GLN A 175 9.50 4.43 11.38
C GLN A 175 8.07 4.78 11.73
N LEU A 176 7.12 3.88 11.48
CA LEU A 176 5.70 4.21 11.58
C LEU A 176 5.09 3.67 12.88
N GLU A 177 5.18 2.38 13.11
CA GLU A 177 4.57 1.69 14.23
C GLU A 177 5.45 0.52 14.71
N PRO A 178 6.44 0.79 15.60
CA PRO A 178 7.40 -0.21 16.07
C PRO A 178 6.78 -1.44 16.76
N ALA A 179 5.57 -1.32 17.30
CA ALA A 179 4.82 -2.38 17.96
C ALA A 179 3.79 -3.05 17.03
N ASN A 180 3.85 -2.81 15.72
CA ASN A 180 2.93 -3.44 14.77
C ASN A 180 3.17 -4.96 14.69
N GLU A 181 2.21 -5.72 15.20
CA GLU A 181 2.32 -7.17 15.32
C GLU A 181 2.46 -7.87 13.95
N ASP A 182 1.75 -7.39 12.93
CA ASP A 182 1.79 -7.97 11.57
C ASP A 182 3.16 -7.78 10.93
N ALA A 183 3.76 -6.59 11.06
CA ALA A 183 5.09 -6.31 10.54
C ALA A 183 6.18 -7.11 11.27
N ILE A 184 6.08 -7.25 12.60
CA ILE A 184 6.96 -8.07 13.42
C ILE A 184 6.87 -9.54 12.98
N ALA A 185 5.65 -10.07 12.85
CA ALA A 185 5.43 -11.45 12.44
C ALA A 185 5.96 -11.71 11.01
N ALA A 186 5.72 -10.79 10.07
CA ALA A 186 6.21 -10.91 8.70
C ALA A 186 7.75 -10.89 8.65
N LEU A 187 8.39 -9.92 9.31
CA LEU A 187 9.85 -9.85 9.38
C LEU A 187 10.44 -11.08 10.06
N GLY A 188 9.85 -11.52 11.17
CA GLY A 188 10.28 -12.73 11.87
C GLY A 188 10.27 -13.95 10.96
N ARG A 189 9.17 -14.19 10.27
CA ARG A 189 9.00 -15.30 9.33
C ARG A 189 9.98 -15.20 8.15
N ILE A 190 10.13 -14.03 7.54
CA ILE A 190 11.03 -13.83 6.41
C ILE A 190 12.49 -14.05 6.83
N TYR A 191 12.93 -13.48 7.96
CA TYR A 191 14.30 -13.64 8.43
C TYR A 191 14.60 -15.08 8.84
N GLU A 192 13.65 -15.82 9.40
CA GLU A 192 13.79 -17.24 9.68
C GLU A 192 13.96 -18.07 8.41
N GLN A 193 13.10 -17.83 7.40
CA GLN A 193 13.16 -18.54 6.10
C GLN A 193 14.44 -18.25 5.32
N THR A 194 14.97 -17.05 5.45
CA THR A 194 16.19 -16.60 4.77
C THR A 194 17.46 -16.77 5.60
N GLU A 195 17.34 -17.39 6.77
CA GLU A 195 18.46 -17.63 7.72
C GLU A 195 19.19 -16.35 8.15
N GLN A 196 18.50 -15.21 8.16
CA GLN A 196 19.04 -13.92 8.61
C GLN A 196 18.89 -13.80 10.14
N TRP A 197 19.67 -14.59 10.88
CA TRP A 197 19.51 -14.78 12.31
C TRP A 197 19.85 -13.53 13.15
N VAL A 198 20.76 -12.70 12.67
CA VAL A 198 21.16 -11.46 13.36
C VAL A 198 20.05 -10.42 13.25
N GLU A 199 19.43 -10.32 12.10
CA GLU A 199 18.29 -9.45 11.83
C GLU A 199 17.07 -9.89 12.64
N LEU A 200 16.85 -11.20 12.74
CA LEU A 200 15.79 -11.78 13.57
C LEU A 200 15.98 -11.47 15.05
N ASP A 201 17.20 -11.58 15.58
CA ASP A 201 17.52 -11.18 16.96
C ASP A 201 17.22 -9.69 17.18
N GLY A 202 17.54 -8.86 16.19
CA GLY A 202 17.22 -7.42 16.21
C GLY A 202 15.71 -7.13 16.29
N VAL A 203 14.88 -7.90 15.57
CA VAL A 203 13.41 -7.79 15.65
C VAL A 203 12.94 -8.16 17.06
N TYR A 204 13.38 -9.30 17.60
CA TYR A 204 12.98 -9.74 18.95
C TYR A 204 13.42 -8.78 20.05
N ARG A 205 14.63 -8.17 19.96
CA ARG A 205 15.06 -7.16 20.92
C ARG A 205 14.13 -5.96 20.95
N ARG A 206 13.72 -5.49 19.80
CA ARG A 206 12.82 -4.33 19.69
C ARG A 206 11.39 -4.69 20.10
N GLU A 207 10.93 -5.90 19.79
CA GLU A 207 9.65 -6.43 20.30
C GLU A 207 9.68 -6.48 21.84
N LEU A 208 10.81 -6.90 22.42
CA LEU A 208 11.01 -6.91 23.88
C LEU A 208 10.94 -5.51 24.50
N ASP A 209 11.57 -4.51 23.85
CA ASP A 209 11.54 -3.12 24.32
C ASP A 209 10.13 -2.53 24.35
N ASN A 210 9.23 -3.04 23.47
CA ASN A 210 7.84 -2.63 23.40
C ASN A 210 6.87 -3.57 24.13
N SER A 211 7.37 -4.64 24.76
CA SER A 211 6.53 -5.62 25.43
C SER A 211 5.83 -5.06 26.68
N ALA A 212 4.59 -5.49 26.90
CA ALA A 212 3.78 -5.08 28.03
C ALA A 212 3.44 -6.28 28.93
N GLY A 213 4.21 -6.42 30.03
CA GLY A 213 3.96 -7.41 31.04
C GLY A 213 4.75 -8.72 30.92
N ASP A 214 4.81 -9.45 32.02
CA ASP A 214 5.69 -10.59 32.22
C ASP A 214 5.47 -11.75 31.24
N VAL A 215 4.25 -11.97 30.81
CA VAL A 215 3.90 -13.06 29.90
C VAL A 215 4.54 -12.84 28.53
N GLN A 216 4.35 -11.65 27.96
CA GLN A 216 4.91 -11.30 26.65
C GLN A 216 6.44 -11.21 26.71
N GLU A 217 7.00 -10.60 27.77
CA GLU A 217 8.44 -10.58 28.01
C GLU A 217 9.02 -11.99 28.00
N ALA A 218 8.39 -12.93 28.72
CA ALA A 218 8.87 -14.30 28.81
C ALA A 218 8.83 -15.03 27.47
N GLU A 219 7.79 -14.82 26.66
CA GLU A 219 7.68 -15.41 25.31
C GLU A 219 8.78 -14.93 24.39
N ILE A 220 9.03 -13.63 24.34
CA ILE A 220 10.05 -13.04 23.50
C ILE A 220 11.44 -13.51 23.93
N ARG A 221 11.70 -13.52 25.25
CA ARG A 221 12.97 -13.99 25.80
C ARG A 221 13.23 -15.47 25.49
N ALA A 222 12.21 -16.31 25.51
CA ALA A 222 12.34 -17.72 25.13
C ALA A 222 12.76 -17.85 23.65
N LYS A 223 12.11 -17.10 22.74
CA LYS A 223 12.50 -17.07 21.32
C LYS A 223 13.94 -16.59 21.14
N MET A 224 14.34 -15.51 21.83
CA MET A 224 15.71 -14.98 21.79
C MET A 224 16.74 -15.96 22.30
N ALA A 225 16.47 -16.61 23.43
CA ALA A 225 17.39 -17.57 24.05
C ALA A 225 17.56 -18.83 23.17
N ALA A 226 16.48 -19.33 22.59
CA ALA A 226 16.53 -20.41 21.62
C ALA A 226 17.36 -20.03 20.37
N LEU A 227 17.13 -18.86 19.80
CA LEU A 227 17.89 -18.34 18.66
C LEU A 227 19.37 -18.14 18.99
N ALA A 228 19.68 -17.58 20.15
CA ALA A 228 21.05 -17.32 20.62
C ALA A 228 21.86 -18.61 20.73
N SER A 229 21.28 -19.67 21.30
CA SER A 229 21.96 -20.97 21.43
C SER A 229 22.04 -21.74 20.12
N ALA A 230 20.92 -21.83 19.37
CA ALA A 230 20.83 -22.71 18.22
C ALA A 230 21.48 -22.16 16.95
N ARG A 231 21.49 -20.83 16.75
CA ARG A 231 21.90 -20.19 15.50
C ARG A 231 23.03 -19.19 15.63
N LEU A 232 23.07 -18.44 16.74
CA LEU A 232 24.08 -17.38 16.94
C LEU A 232 25.31 -17.83 17.71
N GLY A 233 25.28 -19.01 18.33
CA GLY A 233 26.39 -19.52 19.15
C GLY A 233 26.63 -18.72 20.43
N LYS A 234 25.66 -17.93 20.87
CA LYS A 234 25.74 -17.05 22.03
C LYS A 234 25.22 -17.75 23.29
N VAL A 235 25.98 -18.74 23.77
CA VAL A 235 25.52 -19.64 24.83
C VAL A 235 25.24 -18.91 26.14
N GLU A 236 26.07 -17.91 26.53
CA GLU A 236 25.89 -17.13 27.75
C GLU A 236 24.60 -16.28 27.70
N GLU A 237 24.33 -15.60 26.56
CA GLU A 237 23.08 -14.85 26.37
C GLU A 237 21.86 -15.78 26.43
N ALA A 238 21.97 -16.99 25.89
CA ALA A 238 20.90 -17.98 25.95
C ALA A 238 20.62 -18.42 27.40
N ILE A 239 21.66 -18.69 28.18
CA ILE A 239 21.48 -19.05 29.61
C ILE A 239 20.81 -17.93 30.40
N GLU A 240 21.24 -16.69 30.20
CA GLU A 240 20.61 -15.54 30.87
C GLU A 240 19.15 -15.35 30.44
N GLY A 241 18.86 -15.51 29.15
CA GLY A 241 17.50 -15.44 28.63
C GLY A 241 16.58 -16.49 29.24
N TRP A 242 17.01 -17.76 29.27
CA TRP A 242 16.23 -18.84 29.86
C TRP A 242 16.06 -18.71 31.39
N LYS A 243 17.06 -18.23 32.12
CA LYS A 243 16.90 -17.91 33.54
C LYS A 243 15.84 -16.85 33.75
N ARG A 244 15.83 -15.81 32.91
CA ARG A 244 14.83 -14.76 33.02
C ARG A 244 13.43 -15.27 32.71
N VAL A 245 13.27 -16.25 31.80
CA VAL A 245 11.98 -16.92 31.55
C VAL A 245 11.50 -17.63 32.84
N LEU A 246 12.37 -18.34 33.55
CA LEU A 246 12.03 -18.99 34.84
C LEU A 246 11.65 -17.96 35.91
N ASP A 247 12.34 -16.82 35.97
CA ASP A 247 11.98 -15.76 36.92
C ASP A 247 10.56 -15.21 36.67
N LEU A 248 10.16 -15.12 35.39
CA LEU A 248 8.86 -14.56 34.99
C LEU A 248 7.71 -15.57 35.04
N ARG A 249 7.96 -16.82 34.71
CA ARG A 249 6.93 -17.87 34.59
C ARG A 249 6.94 -18.86 35.74
N GLY A 250 8.00 -18.89 36.53
CA GLY A 250 8.25 -19.96 37.52
C GLY A 250 8.75 -21.24 36.85
N GLU A 251 8.24 -22.39 37.26
CA GLU A 251 8.60 -23.67 36.67
C GLU A 251 8.12 -23.75 35.20
N ASP A 252 9.05 -23.58 34.28
CA ASP A 252 8.81 -23.72 32.86
C ASP A 252 9.64 -24.89 32.30
N PRO A 253 8.99 -25.99 31.88
CA PRO A 253 9.70 -27.17 31.40
C PRO A 253 10.63 -26.95 30.23
N GLU A 254 10.27 -26.05 29.28
CA GLU A 254 11.10 -25.74 28.14
C GLU A 254 12.39 -25.04 28.57
N ALA A 255 12.28 -24.04 29.42
CA ALA A 255 13.42 -23.32 29.95
C ALA A 255 14.37 -24.22 30.77
N LEU A 256 13.81 -25.11 31.62
CA LEU A 256 14.59 -26.08 32.38
C LEU A 256 15.36 -27.04 31.48
N TRP A 257 14.71 -27.61 30.46
CA TRP A 257 15.36 -28.50 29.51
C TRP A 257 16.45 -27.81 28.72
N ALA A 258 16.20 -26.58 28.26
CA ALA A 258 17.17 -25.78 27.51
C ALA A 258 18.40 -25.45 28.37
N LEU A 259 18.19 -25.00 29.61
CA LEU A 259 19.27 -24.72 30.56
C LEU A 259 20.10 -25.97 30.90
N ALA A 260 19.46 -27.10 31.14
CA ALA A 260 20.18 -28.34 31.40
C ALA A 260 21.10 -28.73 30.26
N GLY A 261 20.63 -28.66 29.00
CA GLY A 261 21.45 -28.91 27.82
C GLY A 261 22.61 -27.91 27.65
N LEU A 262 22.38 -26.62 27.92
CA LEU A 262 23.42 -25.60 27.85
C LEU A 262 24.49 -25.77 28.95
N TYR A 263 24.10 -26.12 30.18
CA TYR A 263 25.04 -26.37 31.26
C TYR A 263 25.87 -27.64 31.00
N GLU A 264 25.25 -28.72 30.49
CA GLU A 264 25.94 -29.92 30.10
C GLU A 264 27.01 -29.61 29.00
N GLN A 265 26.63 -28.87 27.98
CA GLN A 265 27.52 -28.45 26.90
C GLN A 265 28.73 -27.64 27.40
N GLN A 266 28.53 -26.82 28.45
CA GLN A 266 29.60 -26.01 29.03
C GLN A 266 30.35 -26.72 30.18
N GLY A 267 29.95 -27.93 30.56
CA GLY A 267 30.53 -28.65 31.69
C GLY A 267 30.24 -28.01 33.06
N LYS A 268 29.17 -27.21 33.17
CA LYS A 268 28.72 -26.53 34.40
C LYS A 268 27.87 -27.47 35.25
N TRP A 269 28.52 -28.51 35.82
CA TRP A 269 27.84 -29.59 36.53
C TRP A 269 27.23 -29.15 37.88
N ALA A 270 27.81 -28.13 38.53
CA ALA A 270 27.29 -27.59 39.75
C ALA A 270 25.91 -26.95 39.53
N GLU A 271 25.82 -26.07 38.53
CA GLU A 271 24.58 -25.38 38.15
C GLU A 271 23.50 -26.38 37.68
N LEU A 272 23.91 -27.46 36.99
CA LEU A 272 22.99 -28.52 36.58
C LEU A 272 22.39 -29.29 37.75
N THR A 273 23.12 -29.47 38.83
CA THR A 273 22.64 -30.20 40.02
C THR A 273 21.81 -29.31 40.95
N ASP A 274 21.93 -28.01 40.88
CA ASP A 274 21.18 -27.04 41.68
C ASP A 274 19.81 -26.65 41.07
N MET A 275 19.53 -27.10 39.84
CA MET A 275 18.24 -26.92 39.14
C MET A 275 17.19 -27.93 39.62
#